data_482646d2edfa3e063628589d69099b80
#
_entry.id   482646d2edfa3e063628589d69099b80
#
_cell.length_a   1.000
_cell.length_b   1.000
_cell.length_c   1.000
_cell.angle_alpha   90.00
_cell.angle_beta   90.00
_cell.angle_gamma   90.00
#
_symmetry.space_group_name_H-M   'P 1'
#
loop_
_entity.id
_entity.type
_entity.pdbx_description
1 polymer ?
#
loop_
_entity_poly.entity_id
_entity_poly.type
_entity_poly.pdbx_seq_one_letter_code
_entity_poly.pdbx_strand_id
1 'polypeptide(L)'
;NDHWREAIGAGAYGVHLGQEDLDALTPEELQTLRDSGLRLGVSTHGYAEMVRADAVGPSYIAMGAVFPTTLKKMATAPQGLGRLAAYAKLMKNYPQVAIGGIGQEQFAEVLATGVGSIAVVRALVNADQPEEAAASLMAAMRG
;
A
#
# COMPACT_ATOMS: atom_id res chain seq x y z
N ASN A 1 3.56 1.15 11.28
CA ASN A 1 3.26 -0.30 11.42
C ASN A 1 3.29 -0.71 12.90
N ASP A 2 4.47 -0.79 13.49
CA ASP A 2 4.70 -1.35 14.83
C ASP A 2 4.15 -0.50 15.98
N HIS A 3 3.85 0.77 15.74
CA HIS A 3 3.52 1.80 16.75
C HIS A 3 2.05 2.26 16.66
N TRP A 4 1.13 1.34 16.41
CA TRP A 4 -0.29 1.69 16.25
C TRP A 4 -0.94 2.23 17.53
N ARG A 5 -0.47 1.79 18.71
CA ARG A 5 -0.97 2.31 20.01
C ARG A 5 -0.54 3.76 20.23
N GLU A 6 0.72 4.06 19.89
CA GLU A 6 1.25 5.42 19.94
C GLU A 6 0.54 6.33 18.94
N ALA A 7 0.21 5.80 17.74
CA ALA A 7 -0.57 6.53 16.76
C ALA A 7 -1.97 6.91 17.27
N ILE A 8 -2.65 6.01 17.99
CA ILE A 8 -3.92 6.33 18.66
C ILE A 8 -3.70 7.46 19.68
N GLY A 9 -2.72 7.31 20.58
CA GLY A 9 -2.43 8.29 21.62
C GLY A 9 -2.03 9.67 21.08
N ALA A 10 -1.36 9.71 19.92
CA ALA A 10 -0.95 10.93 19.25
C ALA A 10 -2.05 11.58 18.39
N GLY A 11 -3.21 10.95 18.25
CA GLY A 11 -4.29 11.43 17.38
C GLY A 11 -3.94 11.41 15.90
N ALA A 12 -3.19 10.41 15.45
CA ALA A 12 -2.83 10.25 14.03
C ALA A 12 -4.10 10.06 13.18
N TYR A 13 -4.04 10.42 11.91
CA TYR A 13 -5.14 10.22 10.96
C TYR A 13 -5.39 8.73 10.67
N GLY A 14 -4.34 7.93 10.60
CA GLY A 14 -4.42 6.50 10.32
C GLY A 14 -3.11 5.78 10.56
N VAL A 15 -3.17 4.48 10.40
CA VAL A 15 -2.03 3.56 10.47
C VAL A 15 -2.01 2.65 9.25
N HIS A 16 -0.84 2.14 8.91
CA HIS A 16 -0.68 1.13 7.87
C HIS A 16 -0.07 -0.13 8.47
N LEU A 17 -0.64 -1.29 8.18
CA LEU A 17 -0.18 -2.59 8.68
C LEU A 17 0.18 -3.53 7.54
N GLY A 18 1.28 -4.27 7.74
CA GLY A 18 1.62 -5.43 6.94
C GLY A 18 0.90 -6.69 7.44
N GLN A 19 1.11 -7.81 6.75
CA GLN A 19 0.52 -9.09 7.15
C GLN A 19 1.09 -9.59 8.49
N GLU A 20 2.38 -9.40 8.71
CA GLU A 20 3.05 -9.76 9.97
C GLU A 20 2.50 -8.95 11.15
N ASP A 21 2.21 -7.66 10.94
CA ASP A 21 1.59 -6.82 11.96
C ASP A 21 0.18 -7.31 12.30
N LEU A 22 -0.61 -7.68 11.28
CA LEU A 22 -1.94 -8.25 11.48
C LEU A 22 -1.90 -9.60 12.20
N ASP A 23 -0.88 -10.43 11.94
CA ASP A 23 -0.67 -11.71 12.61
C ASP A 23 -0.34 -11.53 14.11
N ALA A 24 0.31 -10.42 14.45
CA ALA A 24 0.69 -10.11 15.83
C ALA A 24 -0.47 -9.55 16.67
N LEU A 25 -1.56 -9.09 16.04
CA LEU A 25 -2.71 -8.54 16.76
C LEU A 25 -3.64 -9.63 17.28
N THR A 26 -4.06 -9.49 18.54
CA THR A 26 -5.21 -10.26 19.02
C THR A 26 -6.52 -9.70 18.44
N PRO A 27 -7.62 -10.47 18.47
CA PRO A 27 -8.94 -9.98 18.07
C PRO A 27 -9.38 -8.71 18.83
N GLU A 28 -9.05 -8.62 20.12
CA GLU A 28 -9.36 -7.49 20.98
C GLU A 28 -8.55 -6.24 20.59
N GLU A 29 -7.28 -6.42 20.22
CA GLU A 29 -6.42 -5.33 19.74
C GLU A 29 -6.88 -4.81 18.38
N LEU A 30 -7.28 -5.70 17.48
CA LEU A 30 -7.86 -5.31 16.19
C LEU A 30 -9.18 -4.54 16.39
N GLN A 31 -10.00 -4.96 17.36
CA GLN A 31 -11.23 -4.24 17.69
C GLN A 31 -10.91 -2.86 18.29
N THR A 32 -9.92 -2.77 19.17
CA THR A 32 -9.45 -1.49 19.74
C THR A 32 -9.01 -0.54 18.63
N LEU A 33 -8.26 -1.04 17.65
CA LEU A 33 -7.81 -0.26 16.49
C LEU A 33 -9.00 0.25 15.66
N ARG A 34 -10.01 -0.59 15.42
CA ARG A 34 -11.25 -0.21 14.72
C ARG A 34 -12.02 0.88 15.49
N ASP A 35 -12.18 0.70 16.78
CA ASP A 35 -12.96 1.60 17.65
C ASP A 35 -12.26 2.95 17.85
N SER A 36 -10.94 3.02 17.61
CA SER A 36 -10.16 4.26 17.70
C SER A 36 -10.55 5.31 16.64
N GLY A 37 -11.23 4.90 15.58
CA GLY A 37 -11.57 5.77 14.44
C GLY A 37 -10.42 6.07 13.48
N LEU A 38 -9.23 5.50 13.69
CA LEU A 38 -8.10 5.62 12.76
C LEU A 38 -8.40 4.96 11.42
N ARG A 39 -7.93 5.58 10.35
CA ARG A 39 -7.92 4.95 9.02
C ARG A 39 -6.89 3.83 9.01
N LEU A 40 -7.26 2.68 8.44
CA LEU A 40 -6.40 1.51 8.38
C LEU A 40 -6.02 1.20 6.93
N GLY A 41 -4.75 1.25 6.61
CA GLY A 41 -4.20 0.71 5.37
C GLY A 41 -3.64 -0.69 5.60
N VAL A 42 -3.77 -1.58 4.62
CA VAL A 42 -3.25 -2.95 4.70
C VAL A 42 -2.47 -3.30 3.44
N SER A 43 -1.24 -3.79 3.61
CA SER A 43 -0.44 -4.35 2.52
C SER A 43 -0.87 -5.76 2.17
N THR A 44 -0.93 -6.07 0.87
CA THR A 44 -1.25 -7.40 0.34
C THR A 44 -0.30 -7.80 -0.78
N HIS A 45 0.02 -9.10 -0.89
CA HIS A 45 0.98 -9.67 -1.83
C HIS A 45 0.38 -10.81 -2.67
N GLY A 46 -0.92 -11.02 -2.61
CA GLY A 46 -1.62 -12.07 -3.34
C GLY A 46 -3.07 -12.23 -2.90
N TYR A 47 -3.79 -13.13 -3.56
CA TYR A 47 -5.23 -13.34 -3.34
C TYR A 47 -5.60 -13.70 -1.90
N ALA A 48 -4.84 -14.60 -1.27
CA ALA A 48 -5.14 -15.03 0.11
C ALA A 48 -5.07 -13.86 1.09
N GLU A 49 -4.07 -13.00 0.94
CA GLU A 49 -3.90 -11.81 1.78
C GLU A 49 -4.97 -10.75 1.49
N MET A 50 -5.46 -10.66 0.25
CA MET A 50 -6.59 -9.77 -0.11
C MET A 50 -7.89 -10.21 0.53
N VAL A 51 -8.18 -11.51 0.53
CA VAL A 51 -9.35 -12.06 1.23
C VAL A 51 -9.26 -11.77 2.74
N ARG A 52 -8.08 -11.92 3.31
CA ARG A 52 -7.84 -11.57 4.71
C ARG A 52 -8.02 -10.07 4.98
N ALA A 53 -7.48 -9.23 4.10
CA ALA A 53 -7.65 -7.78 4.22
C ALA A 53 -9.12 -7.38 4.13
N ASP A 54 -9.90 -7.99 3.23
CA ASP A 54 -11.35 -7.76 3.14
C ASP A 54 -12.07 -8.09 4.46
N ALA A 55 -11.72 -9.20 5.11
CA ALA A 55 -12.26 -9.58 6.43
C ALA A 55 -11.90 -8.57 7.53
N VAL A 56 -10.75 -7.91 7.43
CA VAL A 56 -10.33 -6.84 8.35
C VAL A 56 -11.10 -5.54 8.11
N GLY A 57 -11.52 -5.27 6.88
CA GLY A 57 -12.26 -4.08 6.49
C GLY A 57 -11.43 -2.79 6.50
N PRO A 58 -10.32 -2.71 5.76
CA PRO A 58 -9.43 -1.56 5.77
C PRO A 58 -10.01 -0.35 5.05
N SER A 59 -9.45 0.83 5.29
CA SER A 59 -9.77 2.06 4.57
C SER A 59 -9.16 2.09 3.16
N TYR A 60 -8.04 1.40 2.95
CA TYR A 60 -7.41 1.18 1.64
C TYR A 60 -6.53 -0.06 1.64
N ILE A 61 -6.25 -0.58 0.47
CA ILE A 61 -5.38 -1.74 0.25
C ILE A 61 -4.17 -1.35 -0.59
N ALA A 62 -2.97 -1.69 -0.11
CA ALA A 62 -1.75 -1.59 -0.89
C ALA A 62 -1.42 -2.95 -1.51
N MET A 63 -1.10 -2.97 -2.80
CA MET A 63 -0.85 -4.17 -3.60
C MET A 63 0.55 -4.13 -4.20
N GLY A 64 1.36 -5.12 -3.89
CA GLY A 64 2.76 -5.21 -4.35
C GLY A 64 3.48 -6.47 -3.90
N ALA A 65 4.81 -6.56 -4.10
CA ALA A 65 5.57 -5.62 -4.93
C ALA A 65 5.22 -5.82 -6.41
N VAL A 66 4.95 -4.73 -7.14
CA VAL A 66 4.59 -4.81 -8.56
C VAL A 66 5.81 -5.20 -9.39
N PHE A 67 6.94 -4.53 -9.16
CA PHE A 67 8.22 -4.79 -9.81
C PHE A 67 9.29 -5.22 -8.79
N PRO A 68 10.44 -5.73 -9.24
CA PRO A 68 11.54 -6.09 -8.35
C PRO A 68 11.96 -4.92 -7.44
N THR A 69 12.18 -5.20 -6.17
CA THR A 69 12.64 -4.21 -5.18
C THR A 69 13.71 -4.79 -4.29
N THR A 70 14.63 -3.93 -3.85
CA THR A 70 15.70 -4.28 -2.90
C THR A 70 15.48 -3.65 -1.51
N LEU A 71 14.42 -2.84 -1.35
CA LEU A 71 14.14 -2.14 -0.09
C LEU A 71 13.70 -3.08 1.04
N LYS A 72 12.97 -4.14 0.69
CA LYS A 72 12.57 -5.20 1.61
C LYS A 72 12.77 -6.54 0.92
N LYS A 73 13.27 -7.53 1.66
CA LYS A 73 13.28 -8.92 1.17
C LYS A 73 11.84 -9.41 1.11
N MET A 74 11.37 -9.67 -0.10
CA MET A 74 10.02 -10.16 -0.32
C MET A 74 9.97 -11.68 -0.25
N ALA A 75 8.96 -12.23 0.41
CA ALA A 75 8.69 -13.67 0.43
C ALA A 75 8.10 -14.16 -0.91
N THR A 76 7.49 -13.26 -1.68
CA THR A 76 6.87 -13.55 -2.96
C THR A 76 7.63 -12.91 -4.12
N ALA A 77 7.55 -13.51 -5.31
CA ALA A 77 8.03 -12.89 -6.55
C ALA A 77 7.24 -11.61 -6.85
N PRO A 78 7.82 -10.67 -7.64
CA PRO A 78 7.08 -9.50 -8.11
C PRO A 78 5.79 -9.89 -8.83
N GLN A 79 4.72 -9.14 -8.60
CA GLN A 79 3.38 -9.49 -9.09
C GLN A 79 3.22 -9.18 -10.59
N GLY A 80 3.83 -8.11 -11.07
CA GLY A 80 3.69 -7.61 -12.44
C GLY A 80 2.32 -6.96 -12.70
N LEU A 81 2.22 -6.31 -13.85
CA LEU A 81 1.03 -5.53 -14.23
C LEU A 81 -0.22 -6.39 -14.44
N GLY A 82 -0.06 -7.59 -15.00
CA GLY A 82 -1.19 -8.48 -15.26
C GLY A 82 -1.91 -8.92 -13.98
N ARG A 83 -1.16 -9.28 -12.94
CA ARG A 83 -1.73 -9.61 -11.63
C ARG A 83 -2.29 -8.36 -10.95
N LEU A 84 -1.59 -7.23 -11.04
CA LEU A 84 -2.06 -5.97 -10.48
C LEU A 84 -3.44 -5.59 -11.05
N ALA A 85 -3.64 -5.71 -12.37
CA ALA A 85 -4.93 -5.46 -13.01
C ALA A 85 -6.04 -6.40 -12.50
N ALA A 86 -5.73 -7.70 -12.33
CA ALA A 86 -6.67 -8.65 -11.76
C ALA A 86 -7.03 -8.31 -10.30
N TYR A 87 -6.05 -7.91 -9.50
CA TYR A 87 -6.24 -7.50 -8.12
C TYR A 87 -7.04 -6.20 -8.01
N ALA A 88 -6.75 -5.22 -8.86
CA ALA A 88 -7.50 -3.97 -8.93
C ALA A 88 -8.99 -4.21 -9.21
N LYS A 89 -9.29 -5.12 -10.13
CA LYS A 89 -10.67 -5.53 -10.42
C LYS A 89 -11.34 -6.27 -9.25
N LEU A 90 -10.60 -7.17 -8.58
CA LEU A 90 -11.11 -7.93 -7.44
C LEU A 90 -11.47 -7.01 -6.27
N MET A 91 -10.57 -6.09 -5.94
CA MET A 91 -10.67 -5.21 -4.78
C MET A 91 -11.26 -3.82 -5.11
N LYS A 92 -12.04 -3.72 -6.17
CA LYS A 92 -12.61 -2.45 -6.69
C LYS A 92 -13.44 -1.64 -5.67
N ASN A 93 -13.89 -2.25 -4.60
CA ASN A 93 -14.67 -1.60 -3.54
C ASN A 93 -13.79 -0.83 -2.54
N TYR A 94 -12.48 -0.97 -2.63
CA TYR A 94 -11.50 -0.29 -1.78
C TYR A 94 -10.71 0.75 -2.58
N PRO A 95 -10.31 1.87 -1.98
CA PRO A 95 -9.20 2.67 -2.47
C PRO A 95 -7.94 1.79 -2.57
N GLN A 96 -7.19 1.93 -3.65
CA GLN A 96 -6.10 1.01 -3.99
C GLN A 96 -4.80 1.77 -4.23
N VAL A 97 -3.71 1.22 -3.73
CA VAL A 97 -2.36 1.75 -3.88
C VAL A 97 -1.45 0.66 -4.45
N ALA A 98 -0.85 0.90 -5.60
CA ALA A 98 0.22 0.05 -6.12
C ALA A 98 1.55 0.44 -5.48
N ILE A 99 2.35 -0.53 -5.07
CA ILE A 99 3.65 -0.31 -4.42
C ILE A 99 4.68 -1.35 -4.85
N GLY A 100 5.94 -0.97 -4.77
CA GLY A 100 7.10 -1.86 -4.93
C GLY A 100 7.75 -1.78 -6.31
N GLY A 101 8.96 -1.23 -6.32
CA GLY A 101 9.81 -1.13 -7.50
C GLY A 101 9.31 -0.19 -8.60
N ILE A 102 8.38 0.71 -8.30
CA ILE A 102 7.77 1.62 -9.27
C ILE A 102 8.59 2.91 -9.35
N GLY A 103 9.06 3.25 -10.54
CA GLY A 103 9.61 4.54 -10.91
C GLY A 103 8.62 5.37 -11.73
N GLN A 104 8.95 6.62 -11.98
CA GLN A 104 8.06 7.55 -12.71
C GLN A 104 7.72 7.05 -14.11
N GLU A 105 8.68 6.42 -14.79
CA GLU A 105 8.52 5.88 -16.14
C GLU A 105 7.44 4.79 -16.26
N GLN A 106 7.07 4.18 -15.13
CA GLN A 106 6.09 3.09 -15.08
C GLN A 106 4.69 3.58 -14.64
N PHE A 107 4.53 4.87 -14.30
CA PHE A 107 3.25 5.38 -13.78
C PHE A 107 2.08 5.16 -14.73
N ALA A 108 2.25 5.46 -16.01
CA ALA A 108 1.19 5.32 -17.00
C ALA A 108 0.67 3.87 -17.11
N GLU A 109 1.59 2.90 -17.18
CA GLU A 109 1.22 1.48 -17.27
C GLU A 109 0.65 0.93 -15.96
N VAL A 110 1.13 1.41 -14.80
CA VAL A 110 0.57 1.04 -13.49
C VAL A 110 -0.84 1.59 -13.35
N LEU A 111 -1.08 2.86 -13.66
CA LEU A 111 -2.41 3.47 -13.59
C LEU A 111 -3.39 2.84 -14.58
N ALA A 112 -2.92 2.40 -15.76
CA ALA A 112 -3.75 1.69 -16.74
C ALA A 112 -4.31 0.35 -16.19
N THR A 113 -3.76 -0.20 -15.10
CA THR A 113 -4.32 -1.39 -14.43
C THR A 113 -5.60 -1.10 -13.67
N GLY A 114 -5.95 0.16 -13.43
CA GLY A 114 -7.13 0.59 -12.71
C GLY A 114 -6.89 0.95 -11.24
N VAL A 115 -5.65 0.89 -10.74
CA VAL A 115 -5.33 1.37 -9.39
C VAL A 115 -5.45 2.89 -9.32
N GLY A 116 -5.94 3.40 -8.19
CA GLY A 116 -6.15 4.84 -8.01
C GLY A 116 -4.93 5.61 -7.50
N SER A 117 -3.90 4.93 -7.00
CA SER A 117 -2.74 5.59 -6.41
C SER A 117 -1.48 4.73 -6.49
N ILE A 118 -0.32 5.38 -6.39
CA ILE A 118 0.99 4.75 -6.42
C ILE A 118 1.81 5.22 -5.23
N ALA A 119 2.47 4.29 -4.53
CA ALA A 119 3.44 4.58 -3.49
C ALA A 119 4.86 4.32 -3.99
N VAL A 120 5.74 5.26 -3.76
CA VAL A 120 7.15 5.19 -4.13
C VAL A 120 8.04 5.49 -2.93
N VAL A 121 9.26 4.96 -2.94
CA VAL A 121 10.30 5.28 -1.95
C VAL A 121 11.53 5.80 -2.68
N ARG A 122 12.23 4.95 -3.45
CA ARG A 122 13.51 5.31 -4.06
C ARG A 122 13.41 6.45 -5.07
N ALA A 123 12.29 6.57 -5.77
CA ALA A 123 12.05 7.67 -6.70
C ALA A 123 12.08 9.06 -6.02
N LEU A 124 11.90 9.10 -4.70
CA LEU A 124 12.02 10.34 -3.90
C LEU A 124 13.32 10.36 -3.11
N VAL A 125 13.61 9.30 -2.34
CA VAL A 125 14.73 9.27 -1.39
C VAL A 125 16.10 9.34 -2.08
N ASN A 126 16.22 8.79 -3.29
CA ASN A 126 17.44 8.77 -4.08
C ASN A 126 17.51 9.91 -5.10
N ALA A 127 16.53 10.80 -5.14
CA ALA A 127 16.56 11.94 -6.05
C ALA A 127 17.51 13.04 -5.56
N ASP A 128 18.29 13.63 -6.47
CA ASP A 128 19.16 14.76 -6.15
C ASP A 128 18.36 15.99 -5.71
N GLN A 129 17.15 16.15 -6.26
CA GLN A 129 16.20 17.22 -5.96
C GLN A 129 14.83 16.60 -5.58
N PRO A 130 14.63 16.19 -4.30
CA PRO A 130 13.41 15.46 -3.89
C PRO A 130 12.10 16.23 -4.11
N GLU A 131 12.13 17.57 -3.96
CA GLU A 131 10.95 18.42 -4.17
C GLU A 131 10.55 18.45 -5.65
N GLU A 132 11.51 18.55 -6.58
CA GLU A 132 11.26 18.51 -8.02
C GLU A 132 10.77 17.12 -8.44
N ALA A 133 11.38 16.06 -7.88
CA ALA A 133 10.94 14.68 -8.10
C ALA A 133 9.50 14.50 -7.65
N ALA A 134 9.14 14.98 -6.45
CA ALA A 134 7.77 14.90 -5.95
C ALA A 134 6.79 15.65 -6.87
N ALA A 135 7.14 16.85 -7.32
CA ALA A 135 6.32 17.63 -8.24
C ALA A 135 6.11 16.90 -9.58
N SER A 136 7.18 16.30 -10.13
CA SER A 136 7.13 15.51 -11.36
C SER A 136 6.25 14.25 -11.22
N LEU A 137 6.41 13.52 -10.12
CA LEU A 137 5.58 12.35 -9.81
C LEU A 137 4.10 12.72 -9.67
N MET A 138 3.81 13.83 -8.99
CA MET A 138 2.44 14.33 -8.85
C MET A 138 1.84 14.77 -10.20
N ALA A 139 2.63 15.34 -11.10
CA ALA A 139 2.19 15.65 -12.45
C ALA A 139 1.87 14.38 -13.24
N ALA A 140 2.74 13.36 -13.18
CA ALA A 140 2.53 12.07 -13.83
C ALA A 140 1.28 11.31 -13.33
N MET A 141 0.86 11.53 -12.06
CA MET A 141 -0.38 10.97 -11.50
C MET A 141 -1.65 11.62 -12.06
N ARG A 142 -1.56 12.83 -12.58
CA ARG A 142 -2.72 13.58 -13.09
C ARG A 142 -2.98 13.37 -14.59
N GLY A 143 -2.02 12.77 -15.29
CA GLY A 143 -2.07 12.48 -16.73
C GLY A 143 -1.82 13.69 -17.58
#